data_5719727daa83ebf52212a32566dd9d5c
#
_entry.id   5719727daa83ebf52212a32566dd9d5c
#
_cell.length_a   1.000
_cell.length_b   1.000
_cell.length_c   1.000
_cell.angle_alpha   90.00
_cell.angle_beta   90.00
_cell.angle_gamma   90.00
#
_symmetry.space_group_name_H-M   'P 1'
#
loop_
_entity.id
_entity.type
_entity.pdbx_description
1 polymer ?
#
loop_
_entity_poly.entity_id
_entity_poly.type
_entity_poly.pdbx_seq_one_letter_code
_entity_poly.pdbx_strand_id
1 'polypeptide(L)'
;MFRLQHVRTLFSISSLSLTSLLLCAAPRSNADSQPSPLVLELKLDGEVEPILANYIDEGLADAAKRKAALVLITMDTPGGLSDSMTDIIHHILDSPVPVVVYVAPDGARGASAGFLILLSADVAAMAPGTRTGAATPIFAPGWISMPIDEVLRKKINNDATAFLRSFTEKRGRNY
;
A
#
# COMPACT_ATOMS: atom_id res chain seq x y z
N MET A 1 57.30 -5.68 -76.58
CA MET A 1 57.06 -6.92 -77.34
C MET A 1 55.59 -7.27 -77.15
N PHE A 2 54.79 -7.07 -78.18
CA PHE A 2 53.59 -7.72 -78.60
C PHE A 2 52.55 -8.14 -77.53
N ARG A 3 51.21 -8.01 -77.62
CA ARG A 3 50.32 -7.71 -78.75
C ARG A 3 48.96 -7.34 -78.23
N LEU A 4 48.28 -6.47 -78.90
CA LEU A 4 46.86 -6.21 -78.98
C LEU A 4 46.04 -7.48 -79.10
N GLN A 5 44.80 -7.43 -78.63
CA GLN A 5 43.53 -7.65 -79.40
C GLN A 5 42.32 -7.45 -78.48
N HIS A 6 41.53 -6.45 -78.67
CA HIS A 6 40.26 -6.32 -79.40
C HIS A 6 39.33 -7.53 -79.21
N VAL A 7 38.10 -7.30 -78.75
CA VAL A 7 36.91 -7.28 -79.58
C VAL A 7 35.65 -7.28 -78.76
N ARG A 8 34.87 -6.21 -78.92
CA ARG A 8 33.42 -6.15 -79.16
C ARG A 8 32.40 -6.79 -78.20
N THR A 9 31.63 -5.86 -77.66
CA THR A 9 30.14 -5.69 -77.82
C THR A 9 29.28 -6.88 -77.56
N LEU A 10 28.30 -6.65 -76.65
CA LEU A 10 26.95 -6.64 -77.06
C LEU A 10 26.01 -6.18 -75.86
N PHE A 11 25.18 -5.34 -76.24
CA PHE A 11 23.98 -4.88 -75.49
C PHE A 11 23.22 -6.04 -74.86
N SER A 12 22.77 -5.87 -73.62
CA SER A 12 21.49 -6.42 -73.21
C SER A 12 20.84 -5.45 -72.23
N ILE A 13 19.77 -4.91 -72.74
CA ILE A 13 18.74 -4.21 -72.05
C ILE A 13 18.00 -5.27 -71.22
N SER A 14 17.81 -5.06 -69.94
CA SER A 14 16.53 -5.42 -69.40
C SER A 14 16.49 -5.39 -67.89
N SER A 15 15.46 -4.79 -67.46
CA SER A 15 14.68 -5.06 -66.26
C SER A 15 14.96 -4.12 -65.09
N LEU A 16 14.27 -3.00 -65.18
CA LEU A 16 13.94 -2.13 -64.07
C LEU A 16 12.97 -2.89 -63.16
N SER A 17 13.47 -3.59 -62.16
CA SER A 17 12.63 -4.18 -61.11
C SER A 17 12.26 -3.10 -60.14
N LEU A 18 11.02 -2.59 -60.34
CA LEU A 18 10.31 -1.73 -59.41
C LEU A 18 9.90 -2.57 -58.20
N THR A 19 10.78 -2.70 -57.21
CA THR A 19 10.44 -3.30 -55.92
C THR A 19 9.54 -2.33 -55.17
N SER A 20 8.22 -2.57 -55.27
CA SER A 20 7.22 -1.96 -54.44
C SER A 20 7.54 -2.25 -52.98
N LEU A 21 8.05 -1.25 -52.28
CA LEU A 21 8.18 -1.26 -50.82
C LEU A 21 6.79 -1.16 -50.26
N LEU A 22 6.17 -2.32 -50.02
CA LEU A 22 4.90 -2.41 -49.26
C LEU A 22 5.22 -2.01 -47.82
N LEU A 23 5.03 -0.73 -47.54
CA LEU A 23 5.09 -0.21 -46.16
C LEU A 23 3.91 -0.83 -45.40
N CYS A 24 4.16 -1.92 -44.72
CA CYS A 24 3.22 -2.58 -43.84
C CYS A 24 2.97 -1.62 -42.67
N ALA A 25 1.97 -0.76 -42.79
CA ALA A 25 1.45 0.04 -41.70
C ALA A 25 0.82 -0.95 -40.71
N ALA A 26 1.60 -1.42 -39.74
CA ALA A 26 1.06 -2.16 -38.62
C ALA A 26 -0.02 -1.26 -37.96
N PRO A 27 -1.24 -1.78 -37.74
CA PRO A 27 -2.22 -1.03 -37.00
C PRO A 27 -1.61 -0.69 -35.64
N ARG A 28 -1.47 0.61 -35.35
CA ARG A 28 -1.18 1.05 -34.00
C ARG A 28 -2.35 0.56 -33.17
N SER A 29 -2.15 -0.51 -32.42
CA SER A 29 -3.04 -0.88 -31.35
C SER A 29 -3.17 0.38 -30.46
N ASN A 30 -4.30 1.03 -30.52
CA ASN A 30 -4.70 1.97 -29.49
C ASN A 30 -4.72 1.12 -28.22
N ALA A 31 -3.65 1.19 -27.43
CA ALA A 31 -3.68 0.68 -26.09
C ALA A 31 -4.85 1.41 -25.44
N ASP A 32 -5.93 0.68 -25.25
CA ASP A 32 -7.12 1.13 -24.54
C ASP A 32 -6.60 1.71 -23.23
N SER A 33 -6.67 3.02 -23.09
CA SER A 33 -6.25 3.71 -21.88
C SER A 33 -7.28 3.35 -20.81
N GLN A 34 -7.15 2.17 -20.24
CA GLN A 34 -7.88 1.82 -19.02
C GLN A 34 -7.60 2.94 -18.02
N PRO A 35 -8.63 3.57 -17.47
CA PRO A 35 -8.43 4.62 -16.47
C PRO A 35 -7.57 4.03 -15.34
N SER A 36 -6.52 4.74 -14.96
CA SER A 36 -5.64 4.33 -13.87
C SER A 36 -6.47 4.06 -12.61
N PRO A 37 -6.24 2.95 -11.91
CA PRO A 37 -6.99 2.65 -10.70
C PRO A 37 -6.79 3.78 -9.67
N LEU A 38 -7.88 4.25 -9.08
CA LEU A 38 -7.84 5.28 -8.05
C LEU A 38 -7.28 4.69 -6.75
N VAL A 39 -6.23 5.29 -6.23
CA VAL A 39 -5.69 5.03 -4.89
C VAL A 39 -5.99 6.24 -4.02
N LEU A 40 -6.63 6.03 -2.87
CA LEU A 40 -6.85 7.09 -1.89
C LEU A 40 -5.77 7.00 -0.82
N GLU A 41 -4.98 8.06 -0.64
CA GLU A 41 -3.99 8.14 0.43
C GLU A 41 -4.56 8.88 1.64
N LEU A 42 -4.41 8.27 2.82
CA LEU A 42 -4.71 8.86 4.12
C LEU A 42 -3.43 8.91 4.95
N LYS A 43 -3.30 9.92 5.80
CA LYS A 43 -2.15 10.07 6.69
C LYS A 43 -2.56 9.83 8.13
N LEU A 44 -1.93 8.86 8.77
CA LEU A 44 -2.03 8.62 10.19
C LEU A 44 -0.72 9.11 10.83
N ASP A 45 -0.67 10.41 11.13
CA ASP A 45 0.51 11.09 11.65
C ASP A 45 0.20 11.69 13.04
N GLY A 46 1.03 11.38 14.02
CA GLY A 46 0.84 11.81 15.41
C GLY A 46 0.07 10.83 16.28
N GLU A 47 -0.51 11.31 17.36
CA GLU A 47 -1.21 10.47 18.35
C GLU A 47 -2.55 9.97 17.83
N VAL A 48 -2.86 8.72 18.14
CA VAL A 48 -4.15 8.11 17.83
C VAL A 48 -5.20 8.65 18.78
N GLU A 49 -6.05 9.54 18.29
CA GLU A 49 -7.08 10.28 19.02
C GLU A 49 -8.41 10.32 18.23
N PRO A 50 -9.53 10.79 18.84
CA PRO A 50 -10.83 10.76 18.17
C PRO A 50 -10.90 11.53 16.86
N ILE A 51 -10.19 12.66 16.73
CA ILE A 51 -10.18 13.44 15.49
C ILE A 51 -9.51 12.63 14.35
N LEU A 52 -8.41 11.97 14.66
CA LEU A 52 -7.72 11.11 13.70
C LEU A 52 -8.56 9.88 13.33
N ALA A 53 -9.26 9.28 14.30
CA ALA A 53 -10.16 8.16 14.03
C ALA A 53 -11.30 8.56 13.09
N ASN A 54 -11.94 9.70 13.32
CA ASN A 54 -12.98 10.23 12.43
C ASN A 54 -12.44 10.53 11.02
N TYR A 55 -11.24 11.10 10.92
CA TYR A 55 -10.61 11.36 9.62
C TYR A 55 -10.38 10.08 8.82
N ILE A 56 -9.93 9.01 9.47
CA ILE A 56 -9.73 7.71 8.81
C ILE A 56 -11.07 7.12 8.38
N ASP A 57 -12.11 7.17 9.24
CA ASP A 57 -13.46 6.69 8.89
C ASP A 57 -14.03 7.42 7.67
N GLU A 58 -14.01 8.75 7.68
CA GLU A 58 -14.48 9.57 6.56
C GLU A 58 -13.71 9.25 5.27
N GLY A 59 -12.38 9.06 5.37
CA GLY A 59 -11.54 8.70 4.25
C GLY A 59 -11.87 7.31 3.67
N LEU A 60 -12.12 6.31 4.50
CA LEU A 60 -12.54 4.98 4.08
C LEU A 60 -13.93 5.02 3.42
N ALA A 61 -14.85 5.79 3.97
CA ALA A 61 -16.17 6.00 3.39
C ALA A 61 -16.10 6.72 2.02
N ASP A 62 -15.22 7.72 1.86
CA ASP A 62 -15.01 8.41 0.57
C ASP A 62 -14.39 7.46 -0.46
N ALA A 63 -13.42 6.65 -0.06
CA ALA A 63 -12.82 5.63 -0.94
C ALA A 63 -13.88 4.67 -1.50
N ALA A 64 -14.79 4.21 -0.65
CA ALA A 64 -15.88 3.32 -1.04
C ALA A 64 -16.84 4.02 -2.02
N LYS A 65 -17.25 5.26 -1.74
CA LYS A 65 -18.12 6.07 -2.63
C LYS A 65 -17.47 6.29 -4.00
N ARG A 66 -16.17 6.54 -4.02
CA ARG A 66 -15.40 6.80 -5.25
C ARG A 66 -14.96 5.52 -5.97
N LYS A 67 -15.27 4.35 -5.41
CA LYS A 67 -14.85 3.04 -5.93
C LYS A 67 -13.33 2.97 -6.11
N ALA A 68 -12.58 3.44 -5.10
CA ALA A 68 -11.14 3.35 -5.11
C ALA A 68 -10.69 1.88 -5.20
N ALA A 69 -9.58 1.64 -5.87
CA ALA A 69 -8.99 0.31 -5.98
C ALA A 69 -8.34 -0.14 -4.67
N LEU A 70 -7.82 0.82 -3.89
CA LEU A 70 -7.31 0.60 -2.55
C LEU A 70 -7.22 1.93 -1.77
N VAL A 71 -7.12 1.82 -0.45
CA VAL A 71 -6.72 2.90 0.45
C VAL A 71 -5.31 2.64 0.95
N LEU A 72 -4.44 3.63 0.85
CA LEU A 72 -3.10 3.63 1.44
C LEU A 72 -3.10 4.52 2.68
N ILE A 73 -2.89 3.93 3.85
CA ILE A 73 -2.69 4.68 5.10
C ILE A 73 -1.19 4.76 5.37
N THR A 74 -0.59 5.93 5.14
CA THR A 74 0.81 6.20 5.51
C THR A 74 0.85 6.55 6.98
N MET A 75 1.68 5.83 7.77
CA MET A 75 1.65 5.89 9.24
C MET A 75 2.98 6.31 9.84
N ASP A 76 2.93 7.31 10.75
CA ASP A 76 3.98 7.62 11.73
C ASP A 76 3.33 8.00 13.07
N THR A 77 3.24 7.06 14.01
CA THR A 77 2.54 7.27 15.28
C THR A 77 3.25 6.68 16.48
N PRO A 78 3.31 7.39 17.61
CA PRO A 78 3.73 6.82 18.88
C PRO A 78 2.70 5.88 19.52
N GLY A 79 1.46 5.85 18.99
CA GLY A 79 0.29 5.24 19.59
C GLY A 79 -0.72 6.29 20.06
N GLY A 80 -1.59 5.92 21.00
CA GLY A 80 -2.60 6.82 21.54
C GLY A 80 -3.71 6.08 22.27
N LEU A 81 -4.93 6.58 22.20
CA LEU A 81 -6.07 6.10 22.95
C LEU A 81 -6.60 4.77 22.42
N SER A 82 -6.90 3.85 23.33
CA SER A 82 -7.40 2.51 22.98
C SER A 82 -8.75 2.54 22.26
N ASP A 83 -9.64 3.42 22.63
CA ASP A 83 -10.96 3.52 22.00
C ASP A 83 -10.83 3.96 20.53
N SER A 84 -10.06 5.04 20.29
CA SER A 84 -9.79 5.53 18.93
C SER A 84 -9.06 4.50 18.05
N MET A 85 -8.12 3.75 18.63
CA MET A 85 -7.47 2.64 17.96
C MET A 85 -8.47 1.55 17.57
N THR A 86 -9.36 1.18 18.50
CA THR A 86 -10.38 0.15 18.27
C THR A 86 -11.33 0.57 17.15
N ASP A 87 -11.77 1.82 17.14
CA ASP A 87 -12.62 2.38 16.09
C ASP A 87 -11.93 2.29 14.72
N ILE A 88 -10.67 2.74 14.61
CA ILE A 88 -9.89 2.65 13.37
C ILE A 88 -9.78 1.20 12.90
N ILE A 89 -9.47 0.26 13.81
CA ILE A 89 -9.36 -1.16 13.47
C ILE A 89 -10.68 -1.69 12.91
N HIS A 90 -11.81 -1.39 13.56
CA HIS A 90 -13.13 -1.82 13.09
C HIS A 90 -13.43 -1.27 11.70
N HIS A 91 -13.19 0.03 11.46
CA HIS A 91 -13.41 0.63 10.15
C HIS A 91 -12.52 0.02 9.05
N ILE A 92 -11.26 -0.32 9.36
CA ILE A 92 -10.38 -1.03 8.43
C ILE A 92 -10.91 -2.45 8.13
N LEU A 93 -11.36 -3.18 9.16
CA LEU A 93 -11.86 -4.55 8.99
C LEU A 93 -13.17 -4.62 8.21
N ASP A 94 -14.01 -3.59 8.32
CA ASP A 94 -15.32 -3.47 7.67
C ASP A 94 -15.26 -2.75 6.32
N SER A 95 -14.09 -2.23 5.94
CA SER A 95 -13.90 -1.52 4.67
C SER A 95 -14.18 -2.43 3.47
N PRO A 96 -15.06 -2.04 2.53
CA PRO A 96 -15.25 -2.76 1.27
C PRO A 96 -14.10 -2.55 0.27
N VAL A 97 -13.20 -1.59 0.55
CA VAL A 97 -12.02 -1.28 -0.27
C VAL A 97 -10.79 -1.83 0.44
N PRO A 98 -9.90 -2.55 -0.23
CA PRO A 98 -8.67 -3.05 0.38
C PRO A 98 -7.84 -1.92 1.01
N VAL A 99 -7.35 -2.16 2.23
CA VAL A 99 -6.57 -1.18 3.01
C VAL A 99 -5.13 -1.65 3.16
N VAL A 100 -4.21 -0.80 2.72
CA VAL A 100 -2.77 -0.96 2.94
C VAL A 100 -2.35 0.01 4.03
N VAL A 101 -1.72 -0.49 5.10
CA VAL A 101 -1.06 0.36 6.10
C VAL A 101 0.44 0.28 5.90
N TYR A 102 1.08 1.43 5.72
CA TYR A 102 2.49 1.56 5.41
C TYR A 102 3.18 2.47 6.42
N VAL A 103 4.05 1.89 7.25
CA VAL A 103 4.88 2.69 8.18
C VAL A 103 5.97 3.37 7.39
N ALA A 104 5.89 4.67 7.25
CA ALA A 104 6.78 5.52 6.45
C ALA A 104 6.70 6.98 6.92
N PRO A 105 7.69 7.83 6.59
CA PRO A 105 8.92 7.56 5.84
C PRO A 105 9.98 6.79 6.64
N ASP A 106 11.22 6.75 6.14
CA ASP A 106 12.38 6.24 6.90
C ASP A 106 12.47 6.91 8.28
N GLY A 107 12.69 6.10 9.34
CA GLY A 107 12.68 6.56 10.72
C GLY A 107 11.30 6.61 11.39
N ALA A 108 10.21 6.53 10.64
CA ALA A 108 8.84 6.49 11.16
C ALA A 108 8.59 5.29 12.07
N ARG A 109 7.49 5.37 12.82
CA ARG A 109 7.08 4.30 13.73
C ARG A 109 5.58 4.03 13.66
N GLY A 110 5.22 2.76 13.84
CA GLY A 110 3.87 2.32 14.14
C GLY A 110 3.86 1.68 15.53
N ALA A 111 3.96 2.50 16.58
CA ALA A 111 4.12 2.00 17.95
C ALA A 111 2.79 1.91 18.70
N SER A 112 2.72 1.02 19.71
CA SER A 112 1.54 0.87 20.57
C SER A 112 0.25 0.66 19.76
N ALA A 113 -0.74 1.57 19.82
CA ALA A 113 -1.94 1.52 18.98
C ALA A 113 -1.63 1.36 17.49
N GLY A 114 -0.56 2.02 16.99
CA GLY A 114 -0.13 1.91 15.60
C GLY A 114 0.28 0.49 15.19
N PHE A 115 0.84 -0.31 16.10
CA PHE A 115 1.15 -1.71 15.83
C PHE A 115 -0.12 -2.54 15.58
N LEU A 116 -1.16 -2.33 16.39
CA LEU A 116 -2.42 -3.06 16.22
C LEU A 116 -3.15 -2.62 14.94
N ILE A 117 -3.16 -1.31 14.65
CA ILE A 117 -3.71 -0.77 13.41
C ILE A 117 -2.97 -1.36 12.19
N LEU A 118 -1.63 -1.43 12.23
CA LEU A 118 -0.83 -2.04 11.17
C LEU A 118 -1.24 -3.49 10.90
N LEU A 119 -1.48 -4.26 11.97
CA LEU A 119 -1.86 -5.67 11.86
C LEU A 119 -3.31 -5.88 11.44
N SER A 120 -4.19 -4.90 11.52
CA SER A 120 -5.59 -5.00 11.08
C SER A 120 -5.75 -4.83 9.55
N ALA A 121 -4.78 -4.23 8.87
CA ALA A 121 -4.81 -3.95 7.44
C ALA A 121 -4.87 -5.21 6.57
N ASP A 122 -5.32 -5.12 5.32
CA ASP A 122 -5.20 -6.20 4.34
C ASP A 122 -3.72 -6.44 3.99
N VAL A 123 -2.97 -5.36 3.79
CA VAL A 123 -1.52 -5.41 3.59
C VAL A 123 -0.83 -4.52 4.61
N ALA A 124 0.11 -5.09 5.36
CA ALA A 124 0.97 -4.37 6.28
C ALA A 124 2.37 -4.25 5.66
N ALA A 125 2.88 -3.03 5.56
CA ALA A 125 4.19 -2.75 4.99
C ALA A 125 4.97 -1.75 5.84
N MET A 126 6.29 -1.80 5.74
CA MET A 126 7.18 -0.92 6.47
C MET A 126 8.32 -0.45 5.56
N ALA A 127 8.63 0.84 5.59
CA ALA A 127 9.83 1.37 4.94
C ALA A 127 11.10 0.89 5.66
N PRO A 128 12.25 0.84 4.98
CA PRO A 128 13.53 0.63 5.66
C PRO A 128 13.73 1.62 6.82
N GLY A 129 14.41 1.19 7.89
CA GLY A 129 14.69 2.05 9.04
C GLY A 129 13.50 2.38 9.94
N THR A 130 12.29 1.88 9.64
CA THR A 130 11.11 2.07 10.47
C THR A 130 11.01 1.01 11.58
N ARG A 131 10.17 1.28 12.59
CA ARG A 131 9.97 0.36 13.72
C ARG A 131 8.51 0.26 14.11
N THR A 132 8.15 -0.87 14.72
CA THR A 132 6.80 -1.14 15.21
C THR A 132 6.85 -1.98 16.50
N GLY A 133 5.72 -2.12 17.19
CA GLY A 133 5.60 -2.89 18.42
C GLY A 133 5.31 -2.01 19.64
N ALA A 134 5.88 -2.37 20.81
CA ALA A 134 5.68 -1.68 22.09
C ALA A 134 4.18 -1.54 22.46
N ALA A 135 3.39 -2.58 22.22
CA ALA A 135 1.93 -2.56 22.34
C ALA A 135 1.40 -3.09 23.68
N THR A 136 2.24 -3.16 24.71
CA THR A 136 1.76 -3.52 26.05
C THR A 136 0.84 -2.42 26.57
N PRO A 137 -0.42 -2.74 26.93
CA PRO A 137 -1.35 -1.76 27.43
C PRO A 137 -0.84 -1.05 28.69
N ILE A 138 -1.00 0.26 28.73
CA ILE A 138 -0.67 1.09 29.88
C ILE A 138 -1.97 1.64 30.44
N PHE A 139 -2.23 1.42 31.72
CA PHE A 139 -3.35 2.01 32.39
C PHE A 139 -2.91 3.36 33.00
N ALA A 140 -3.33 4.42 32.38
CA ALA A 140 -3.01 5.79 32.80
C ALA A 140 -4.29 6.65 32.78
N PRO A 141 -5.11 6.60 33.85
CA PRO A 141 -6.26 7.50 33.94
C PRO A 141 -5.78 8.95 34.09
N GLY A 142 -5.95 9.74 33.05
CA GLY A 142 -5.37 11.07 32.92
C GLY A 142 -3.84 11.01 32.77
N TRP A 143 -3.15 11.97 33.36
CA TRP A 143 -1.68 12.10 33.30
C TRP A 143 -0.93 11.34 34.42
N ILE A 144 -1.65 10.54 35.22
CA ILE A 144 -1.10 9.86 36.39
C ILE A 144 -1.03 8.36 36.09
N SER A 145 0.18 7.84 36.00
CA SER A 145 0.40 6.40 36.01
C SER A 145 0.06 5.84 37.39
N MET A 146 -1.00 5.06 37.50
CA MET A 146 -1.37 4.41 38.77
C MET A 146 -0.78 3.00 38.80
N PRO A 147 -0.22 2.58 39.95
CA PRO A 147 0.12 1.18 40.13
C PRO A 147 -1.16 0.35 40.10
N ILE A 148 -1.24 -0.58 39.16
CA ILE A 148 -2.34 -1.56 39.08
C ILE A 148 -1.86 -2.87 39.71
N ASP A 149 -2.79 -3.55 40.37
CA ASP A 149 -2.50 -4.87 40.91
C ASP A 149 -2.27 -5.89 39.80
N GLU A 150 -1.63 -7.00 40.13
CA GLU A 150 -1.25 -8.00 39.14
C GLU A 150 -2.45 -8.68 38.48
N VAL A 151 -3.57 -8.83 39.20
CA VAL A 151 -4.78 -9.44 38.67
C VAL A 151 -5.40 -8.54 37.58
N LEU A 152 -5.48 -7.24 37.84
CA LEU A 152 -5.99 -6.27 36.84
C LEU A 152 -5.07 -6.19 35.63
N ARG A 153 -3.75 -6.13 35.84
CA ARG A 153 -2.78 -6.16 34.73
C ARG A 153 -2.91 -7.41 33.86
N LYS A 154 -3.08 -8.58 34.49
CA LYS A 154 -3.28 -9.84 33.75
C LYS A 154 -4.58 -9.81 32.93
N LYS A 155 -5.67 -9.27 33.49
CA LYS A 155 -6.95 -9.10 32.75
C LYS A 155 -6.77 -8.20 31.53
N ILE A 156 -6.15 -7.04 31.67
CA ILE A 156 -5.89 -6.09 30.59
C ILE A 156 -5.03 -6.75 29.49
N ASN A 157 -3.97 -7.45 29.86
CA ASN A 157 -3.11 -8.13 28.89
C ASN A 157 -3.83 -9.28 28.16
N ASN A 158 -4.66 -10.03 28.87
CA ASN A 158 -5.44 -11.12 28.27
C ASN A 158 -6.46 -10.57 27.28
N ASP A 159 -7.16 -9.48 27.62
CA ASP A 159 -8.10 -8.82 26.75
C ASP A 159 -7.43 -8.28 25.48
N ALA A 160 -6.34 -7.53 25.63
CA ALA A 160 -5.55 -7.03 24.51
C ALA A 160 -5.04 -8.15 23.59
N THR A 161 -4.64 -9.28 24.19
CA THR A 161 -4.18 -10.46 23.42
C THR A 161 -5.34 -11.12 22.68
N ALA A 162 -6.52 -11.24 23.31
CA ALA A 162 -7.71 -11.77 22.67
C ALA A 162 -8.18 -10.88 21.51
N PHE A 163 -8.17 -9.57 21.73
CA PHE A 163 -8.49 -8.59 20.69
C PHE A 163 -7.49 -8.70 19.50
N LEU A 164 -6.18 -8.73 19.76
CA LEU A 164 -5.16 -8.91 18.72
C LEU A 164 -5.42 -10.20 17.92
N ARG A 165 -5.69 -11.32 18.56
CA ARG A 165 -5.98 -12.59 17.89
C ARG A 165 -7.19 -12.50 16.96
N SER A 166 -8.25 -11.84 17.38
CA SER A 166 -9.54 -11.81 16.65
C SER A 166 -9.39 -11.32 15.21
N PHE A 167 -8.52 -10.34 14.96
CA PHE A 167 -8.32 -9.80 13.62
C PHE A 167 -7.06 -10.31 12.93
N THR A 168 -6.00 -10.69 13.66
CA THR A 168 -4.81 -11.27 13.04
C THR A 168 -5.09 -12.65 12.45
N GLU A 169 -5.90 -13.48 13.12
CA GLU A 169 -6.39 -14.75 12.55
C GLU A 169 -7.21 -14.52 11.28
N LYS A 170 -8.13 -13.53 11.29
CA LYS A 170 -8.91 -13.14 10.10
C LYS A 170 -8.01 -12.72 8.93
N ARG A 171 -6.86 -12.13 9.21
CA ARG A 171 -5.87 -11.68 8.22
C ARG A 171 -4.80 -12.74 7.89
N GLY A 172 -4.86 -13.94 8.47
CA GLY A 172 -3.88 -15.02 8.27
C GLY A 172 -2.48 -14.66 8.79
N ARG A 173 -2.38 -13.82 9.83
CA ARG A 173 -1.12 -13.41 10.45
C ARG A 173 -0.83 -14.20 11.73
N ASN A 174 0.45 -14.30 12.06
CA ASN A 174 0.88 -14.78 13.38
C ASN A 174 0.56 -13.71 14.45
N TYR A 175 0.27 -14.18 15.67
CA TYR A 175 0.01 -13.34 16.85
C TYR A 175 0.91 -13.75 18.02
#